data_a84097fddff05425012a7c9ffc3e4820
#
_entry.id   a84097fddff05425012a7c9ffc3e4820
#
_cell.length_a   1.000
_cell.length_b   1.000
_cell.length_c   1.000
_cell.angle_alpha   90.00
_cell.angle_beta   90.00
_cell.angle_gamma   90.00
#
_symmetry.space_group_name_H-M   'P 1'
#
loop_
_entity.id
_entity.type
_entity.pdbx_description
1 polymer ?
#
loop_
_entity_poly.entity_id
_entity_poly.type
_entity_poly.pdbx_seq_one_letter_code
_entity_poly.pdbx_strand_id
1 'polypeptide(L)'
;VVINGSVSSGGGASPQVIGGATVSIYQAQTVAPILVTQVTTDSNGNFTAKVPVSTGNTTSNPATYYAVATKSPSIQLMASLGSGPLTAVKINELTTVASAYAYAQFFQSNYTIAGTAIPLSIAAGMAENLASAQSGTASTVIQTSPNGYETNTWSALGTLSNVLAACTQGVSNACTNLFAVTPSATGVTPTTTLQAIVNIALNPAANVSGIYNLGSVVTSYTPALTANQGPN
;
A
#
# COMPACT_ATOMS: atom_id res chain seq x y z
N VAL A 1 -17.32 6.68 13.17
CA VAL A 1 -16.06 6.23 13.76
C VAL A 1 -15.01 7.32 13.60
N VAL A 2 -14.14 7.47 14.61
CA VAL A 2 -12.96 8.34 14.55
C VAL A 2 -11.76 7.46 14.27
N ILE A 3 -11.02 7.79 13.23
CA ILE A 3 -9.75 7.14 12.87
C ILE A 3 -8.61 8.07 13.28
N ASN A 4 -7.72 7.59 14.14
CA ASN A 4 -6.45 8.24 14.44
C ASN A 4 -5.35 7.52 13.66
N GLY A 5 -4.64 8.23 12.82
CA GLY A 5 -3.66 7.60 11.95
C GLY A 5 -2.37 8.38 11.81
N SER A 6 -1.39 7.76 11.15
CA SER A 6 -0.14 8.41 10.78
C SER A 6 0.31 8.01 9.38
N VAL A 7 1.06 8.89 8.74
CA VAL A 7 1.72 8.65 7.46
C VAL A 7 3.24 8.75 7.67
N SER A 8 3.95 7.72 7.27
CA SER A 8 5.40 7.65 7.43
C SER A 8 6.07 6.89 6.29
N SER A 9 7.37 7.07 6.14
CA SER A 9 8.22 6.32 5.23
C SER A 9 9.27 5.52 6.01
N GLY A 10 9.54 4.31 5.54
CA GLY A 10 10.47 3.39 6.18
C GLY A 10 9.86 2.60 7.33
N GLY A 11 10.49 1.47 7.62
CA GLY A 11 10.14 0.58 8.72
C GLY A 11 11.01 0.80 9.95
N GLY A 12 10.90 -0.11 10.93
CA GLY A 12 11.72 -0.11 12.14
C GLY A 12 11.26 0.87 13.23
N ALA A 13 12.16 1.17 14.16
CA ALA A 13 11.83 1.93 15.36
C ALA A 13 11.70 3.45 15.14
N SER A 14 12.23 3.99 14.04
CA SER A 14 12.26 5.43 13.77
C SER A 14 11.93 5.72 12.30
N PRO A 15 10.69 5.49 11.87
CA PRO A 15 10.27 5.83 10.52
C PRO A 15 10.29 7.34 10.31
N GLN A 16 10.59 7.77 9.08
CA GLN A 16 10.52 9.18 8.69
C GLN A 16 9.04 9.62 8.59
N VAL A 17 8.65 10.60 9.39
CA VAL A 17 7.28 11.13 9.37
C VAL A 17 6.98 11.89 8.08
N ILE A 18 5.75 11.79 7.57
CA ILE A 18 5.28 12.51 6.38
C ILE A 18 4.19 13.51 6.80
N GLY A 19 4.63 14.70 7.19
CA GLY A 19 3.73 15.81 7.53
C GLY A 19 3.23 16.55 6.29
N GLY A 20 2.03 17.15 6.38
CA GLY A 20 1.39 17.92 5.30
C GLY A 20 0.93 17.05 4.12
N ALA A 21 0.75 15.75 4.33
CA ALA A 21 0.13 14.87 3.34
C ALA A 21 -1.40 14.96 3.39
N THR A 22 -2.04 14.98 2.25
CA THR A 22 -3.51 14.87 2.15
C THR A 22 -3.91 13.41 2.22
N VAL A 23 -4.67 13.03 3.25
CA VAL A 23 -5.22 11.69 3.43
C VAL A 23 -6.68 11.68 3.02
N SER A 24 -6.99 10.96 1.94
CA SER A 24 -8.34 10.76 1.43
C SER A 24 -8.81 9.36 1.80
N ILE A 25 -9.95 9.25 2.47
CA ILE A 25 -10.56 7.98 2.84
C ILE A 25 -11.74 7.73 1.90
N TYR A 26 -11.74 6.57 1.29
CA TYR A 26 -12.74 6.14 0.33
C TYR A 26 -13.49 4.91 0.83
N GLN A 27 -14.76 4.83 0.45
CA GLN A 27 -15.54 3.60 0.45
C GLN A 27 -15.58 3.05 -0.97
N ALA A 28 -15.05 1.86 -1.20
CA ALA A 28 -15.14 1.19 -2.50
C ALA A 28 -16.59 0.82 -2.80
N GLN A 29 -17.00 1.01 -4.06
CA GLN A 29 -18.33 0.72 -4.58
C GLN A 29 -18.21 -0.10 -5.86
N THR A 30 -19.32 -0.60 -6.38
CA THR A 30 -19.33 -1.49 -7.55
C THR A 30 -18.75 -0.83 -8.81
N VAL A 31 -18.97 0.47 -9.01
CA VAL A 31 -18.54 1.18 -10.25
C VAL A 31 -17.42 2.17 -9.97
N ALA A 32 -17.57 3.00 -8.92
CA ALA A 32 -16.58 4.01 -8.55
C ALA A 32 -16.62 4.24 -7.03
N PRO A 33 -15.49 4.48 -6.37
CA PRO A 33 -15.47 4.72 -4.93
C PRO A 33 -16.10 6.06 -4.59
N ILE A 34 -16.60 6.17 -3.35
CA ILE A 34 -17.09 7.41 -2.77
C ILE A 34 -15.99 7.97 -1.86
N LEU A 35 -15.62 9.23 -2.04
CA LEU A 35 -14.78 9.95 -1.08
C LEU A 35 -15.60 10.21 0.18
N VAL A 36 -15.19 9.62 1.29
CA VAL A 36 -15.91 9.71 2.57
C VAL A 36 -15.45 10.92 3.36
N THR A 37 -14.14 11.13 3.43
CA THR A 37 -13.55 12.27 4.13
C THR A 37 -12.13 12.52 3.64
N GLN A 38 -11.65 13.74 3.84
CA GLN A 38 -10.29 14.14 3.51
C GLN A 38 -9.73 15.00 4.65
N VAL A 39 -8.51 14.74 5.05
CA VAL A 39 -7.79 15.44 6.13
C VAL A 39 -6.32 15.63 5.74
N THR A 40 -5.61 16.49 6.44
CA THR A 40 -4.17 16.72 6.24
C THR A 40 -3.41 16.26 7.48
N THR A 41 -2.26 15.61 7.28
CA THR A 41 -1.37 15.24 8.39
C THR A 41 -0.71 16.48 9.00
N ASP A 42 -0.52 16.45 10.32
CA ASP A 42 0.28 17.46 11.05
C ASP A 42 1.79 17.33 10.74
N SER A 43 2.62 18.14 11.37
CA SER A 43 4.08 18.10 11.20
C SER A 43 4.72 16.78 11.65
N ASN A 44 4.05 16.01 12.51
CA ASN A 44 4.48 14.70 12.99
C ASN A 44 3.91 13.54 12.14
N GLY A 45 3.25 13.87 11.04
CA GLY A 45 2.63 12.88 10.16
C GLY A 45 1.31 12.30 10.68
N ASN A 46 0.74 12.81 11.79
CA ASN A 46 -0.49 12.32 12.36
C ASN A 46 -1.71 12.98 11.75
N PHE A 47 -2.82 12.24 11.72
CA PHE A 47 -4.13 12.75 11.30
C PHE A 47 -5.25 12.17 12.14
N THR A 48 -6.38 12.89 12.20
CA THR A 48 -7.64 12.40 12.77
C THR A 48 -8.75 12.62 11.75
N ALA A 49 -9.42 11.54 11.39
CA ALA A 49 -10.49 11.55 10.40
C ALA A 49 -11.81 11.03 11.01
N LYS A 50 -12.92 11.71 10.71
CA LYS A 50 -14.26 11.23 11.07
C LYS A 50 -14.86 10.52 9.86
N VAL A 51 -15.19 9.25 10.03
CA VAL A 51 -15.82 8.41 9.00
C VAL A 51 -17.24 8.08 9.46
N PRO A 52 -18.28 8.45 8.73
CA PRO A 52 -19.63 8.03 9.03
C PRO A 52 -19.72 6.50 8.94
N VAL A 53 -20.48 5.88 9.83
CA VAL A 53 -20.76 4.46 9.74
C VAL A 53 -21.76 4.25 8.61
N SER A 54 -21.41 3.38 7.66
CA SER A 54 -22.33 3.02 6.58
C SER A 54 -23.53 2.26 7.16
N THR A 55 -24.72 2.77 6.94
CA THR A 55 -25.97 2.12 7.38
C THR A 55 -26.30 0.86 6.59
N GLY A 56 -25.61 0.62 5.46
CA GLY A 56 -25.77 -0.56 4.61
C GLY A 56 -24.72 -1.66 4.81
N ASN A 57 -23.85 -1.53 5.83
CA ASN A 57 -22.81 -2.52 6.10
C ASN A 57 -23.41 -3.76 6.77
N THR A 58 -23.50 -4.87 6.04
CA THR A 58 -24.01 -6.17 6.53
C THR A 58 -23.03 -7.27 6.18
N THR A 59 -23.18 -8.46 6.79
CA THR A 59 -22.35 -9.64 6.48
C THR A 59 -22.46 -10.04 5.00
N SER A 60 -23.62 -9.87 4.38
CA SER A 60 -23.85 -10.17 2.96
C SER A 60 -23.47 -9.02 2.01
N ASN A 61 -23.28 -7.81 2.53
CA ASN A 61 -22.87 -6.65 1.77
C ASN A 61 -21.88 -5.79 2.58
N PRO A 62 -20.65 -6.29 2.83
CA PRO A 62 -19.67 -5.59 3.64
C PRO A 62 -19.14 -4.35 2.91
N ALA A 63 -19.13 -3.22 3.60
CA ALA A 63 -18.54 -1.99 3.08
C ALA A 63 -17.01 -2.06 3.22
N THR A 64 -16.28 -1.91 2.13
CA THR A 64 -14.81 -1.90 2.14
C THR A 64 -14.28 -0.47 2.04
N TYR A 65 -13.36 -0.13 2.95
CA TYR A 65 -12.74 1.20 3.02
C TYR A 65 -11.24 1.10 2.75
N TYR A 66 -10.68 2.17 2.18
CA TYR A 66 -9.24 2.35 2.01
C TYR A 66 -8.85 3.81 2.13
N ALA A 67 -7.61 4.07 2.51
CA ALA A 67 -7.03 5.41 2.61
C ALA A 67 -5.88 5.58 1.62
N VAL A 68 -5.82 6.76 0.98
CA VAL A 68 -4.71 7.19 0.12
C VAL A 68 -4.12 8.47 0.69
N ALA A 69 -2.83 8.45 1.02
CA ALA A 69 -2.07 9.61 1.45
C ALA A 69 -1.25 10.15 0.28
N THR A 70 -1.48 11.41 -0.09
CA THR A 70 -0.75 12.12 -1.16
C THR A 70 0.11 13.21 -0.55
N LYS A 71 1.44 13.08 -0.66
CA LYS A 71 2.40 14.09 -0.15
C LYS A 71 2.83 15.07 -1.25
N SER A 72 3.00 14.57 -2.46
CA SER A 72 3.42 15.34 -3.63
C SER A 72 2.79 14.73 -4.88
N PRO A 73 2.92 15.35 -6.06
CA PRO A 73 2.43 14.75 -7.30
C PRO A 73 2.98 13.33 -7.58
N SER A 74 4.14 12.99 -7.01
CA SER A 74 4.80 11.69 -7.23
C SER A 74 4.66 10.71 -6.06
N ILE A 75 4.33 11.17 -4.85
CA ILE A 75 4.29 10.33 -3.66
C ILE A 75 2.86 10.12 -3.20
N GLN A 76 2.38 8.90 -3.41
CA GLN A 76 1.10 8.39 -2.92
C GLN A 76 1.32 7.06 -2.21
N LEU A 77 0.83 6.96 -0.98
CA LEU A 77 0.82 5.75 -0.17
C LEU A 77 -0.61 5.34 0.15
N MET A 78 -0.81 4.05 0.42
CA MET A 78 -2.14 3.50 0.61
C MET A 78 -2.19 2.52 1.80
N ALA A 79 -3.36 2.41 2.43
CA ALA A 79 -3.68 1.35 3.37
C ALA A 79 -5.12 0.87 3.16
N SER A 80 -5.33 -0.45 3.21
CA SER A 80 -6.65 -1.06 3.34
C SER A 80 -7.18 -0.83 4.75
N LEU A 81 -8.44 -0.41 4.88
CA LEU A 81 -9.09 -0.20 6.18
C LEU A 81 -10.09 -1.31 6.52
N GLY A 82 -10.18 -2.32 5.65
CA GLY A 82 -11.08 -3.45 5.87
C GLY A 82 -12.55 -3.15 5.60
N SER A 83 -13.42 -4.04 6.07
CA SER A 83 -14.89 -3.94 5.92
C SER A 83 -15.57 -3.09 7.00
N GLY A 84 -14.80 -2.44 7.84
CA GLY A 84 -15.24 -1.44 8.82
C GLY A 84 -14.06 -0.52 9.14
N PRO A 85 -14.28 0.78 9.29
CA PRO A 85 -13.16 1.68 9.51
C PRO A 85 -12.42 1.33 10.81
N LEU A 86 -11.12 1.12 10.70
CA LEU A 86 -10.23 0.91 11.84
C LEU A 86 -10.19 2.19 12.69
N THR A 87 -9.98 2.06 13.97
CA THR A 87 -9.80 3.21 14.88
C THR A 87 -8.37 3.75 14.88
N ALA A 88 -7.40 2.93 14.46
CA ALA A 88 -6.00 3.30 14.29
C ALA A 88 -5.50 2.84 12.92
N VAL A 89 -4.75 3.68 12.21
CA VAL A 89 -4.22 3.40 10.87
C VAL A 89 -2.81 3.94 10.72
N LYS A 90 -1.93 3.12 10.15
CA LYS A 90 -0.61 3.55 9.68
C LYS A 90 -0.51 3.35 8.17
N ILE A 91 -0.19 4.42 7.47
CA ILE A 91 -0.01 4.43 6.01
C ILE A 91 1.48 4.56 5.74
N ASN A 92 2.08 3.55 5.12
CA ASN A 92 3.48 3.50 4.75
C ASN A 92 3.68 2.65 3.48
N GLU A 93 4.91 2.42 3.07
CA GLU A 93 5.20 1.62 1.87
C GLU A 93 4.74 0.18 2.01
N LEU A 94 4.88 -0.41 3.21
CA LEU A 94 4.49 -1.81 3.45
C LEU A 94 2.98 -2.02 3.27
N THR A 95 2.16 -1.13 3.88
CA THR A 95 0.70 -1.17 3.72
C THR A 95 0.28 -0.85 2.28
N THR A 96 1.09 -0.03 1.57
CA THR A 96 0.87 0.30 0.16
C THR A 96 1.08 -0.91 -0.74
N VAL A 97 2.21 -1.62 -0.56
CA VAL A 97 2.49 -2.86 -1.31
C VAL A 97 1.43 -3.91 -1.04
N ALA A 98 1.11 -4.15 0.24
CA ALA A 98 0.08 -5.12 0.64
C ALA A 98 -1.28 -4.81 -0.01
N SER A 99 -1.70 -3.54 0.02
CA SER A 99 -2.95 -3.10 -0.62
C SER A 99 -2.89 -3.25 -2.14
N ALA A 100 -1.79 -2.86 -2.79
CA ALA A 100 -1.66 -2.95 -4.25
C ALA A 100 -1.80 -4.40 -4.75
N TYR A 101 -1.15 -5.36 -4.08
CA TYR A 101 -1.25 -6.77 -4.44
C TYR A 101 -2.63 -7.37 -4.14
N ALA A 102 -3.20 -7.07 -2.98
CA ALA A 102 -4.49 -7.61 -2.58
C ALA A 102 -5.64 -7.10 -3.47
N TYR A 103 -5.60 -5.85 -3.86
CA TYR A 103 -6.63 -5.23 -4.70
C TYR A 103 -6.26 -5.17 -6.19
N ALA A 104 -5.20 -5.84 -6.66
CA ALA A 104 -4.71 -5.74 -8.03
C ALA A 104 -5.82 -5.80 -9.08
N GLN A 105 -6.71 -6.79 -9.00
CA GLN A 105 -7.82 -6.98 -9.95
C GLN A 105 -8.98 -5.96 -9.83
N PHE A 106 -9.00 -5.15 -8.76
CA PHE A 106 -10.06 -4.17 -8.49
C PHE A 106 -9.65 -2.74 -8.81
N PHE A 107 -8.37 -2.51 -9.16
CA PHE A 107 -7.94 -1.19 -9.60
C PHE A 107 -8.53 -0.86 -10.97
N GLN A 108 -9.16 0.32 -11.05
CA GLN A 108 -9.63 0.90 -12.29
C GLN A 108 -8.48 1.60 -13.03
N SER A 109 -8.69 2.02 -14.27
CA SER A 109 -7.68 2.72 -15.07
C SER A 109 -7.17 4.03 -14.45
N ASN A 110 -7.94 4.63 -13.55
CA ASN A 110 -7.57 5.82 -12.76
C ASN A 110 -6.94 5.48 -11.41
N TYR A 111 -6.58 4.22 -11.17
CA TYR A 111 -5.99 3.70 -9.92
C TYR A 111 -6.88 3.87 -8.68
N THR A 112 -8.19 3.97 -8.86
CA THR A 112 -9.17 3.82 -7.77
C THR A 112 -9.65 2.38 -7.68
N ILE A 113 -10.21 2.00 -6.51
CA ILE A 113 -10.72 0.64 -6.28
C ILE A 113 -12.23 0.61 -6.45
N ALA A 114 -12.71 -0.31 -7.30
CA ALA A 114 -14.13 -0.59 -7.47
C ALA A 114 -14.37 -2.09 -7.67
N GLY A 115 -15.51 -2.58 -7.19
CA GLY A 115 -15.90 -3.98 -7.30
C GLY A 115 -17.11 -4.31 -6.42
N THR A 116 -17.56 -5.56 -6.50
CA THR A 116 -18.65 -6.04 -5.65
C THR A 116 -18.17 -6.28 -4.21
N ALA A 117 -19.07 -6.16 -3.25
CA ALA A 117 -18.75 -6.10 -1.81
C ALA A 117 -17.97 -7.30 -1.28
N ILE A 118 -18.40 -8.54 -1.59
CA ILE A 118 -17.76 -9.76 -1.04
C ILE A 118 -16.33 -9.92 -1.57
N PRO A 119 -16.04 -9.88 -2.88
CA PRO A 119 -14.67 -9.92 -3.39
C PRO A 119 -13.78 -8.81 -2.84
N LEU A 120 -14.30 -7.57 -2.67
CA LEU A 120 -13.55 -6.48 -2.06
C LEU A 120 -13.22 -6.76 -0.59
N SER A 121 -14.12 -7.35 0.17
CA SER A 121 -13.87 -7.71 1.57
C SER A 121 -12.84 -8.84 1.71
N ILE A 122 -12.83 -9.78 0.76
CA ILE A 122 -11.79 -10.83 0.70
C ILE A 122 -10.43 -10.19 0.40
N ALA A 123 -10.36 -9.28 -0.58
CA ALA A 123 -9.13 -8.54 -0.87
C ALA A 123 -8.64 -7.72 0.34
N ALA A 124 -9.56 -7.11 1.09
CA ALA A 124 -9.21 -6.43 2.34
C ALA A 124 -8.56 -7.37 3.36
N GLY A 125 -9.10 -8.58 3.53
CA GLY A 125 -8.50 -9.63 4.36
C GLY A 125 -7.13 -10.08 3.85
N MET A 126 -6.95 -10.18 2.53
CA MET A 126 -5.64 -10.50 1.93
C MET A 126 -4.61 -9.39 2.21
N ALA A 127 -5.00 -8.12 2.12
CA ALA A 127 -4.11 -7.01 2.47
C ALA A 127 -3.65 -7.10 3.93
N GLU A 128 -4.56 -7.35 4.88
CA GLU A 128 -4.24 -7.49 6.30
C GLU A 128 -3.36 -8.73 6.57
N ASN A 129 -3.51 -9.81 5.81
CA ASN A 129 -2.64 -10.99 5.89
C ASN A 129 -1.21 -10.72 5.38
N LEU A 130 -0.99 -9.71 4.57
CA LEU A 130 0.34 -9.27 4.14
C LEU A 130 0.93 -8.24 5.10
N ALA A 131 0.17 -7.19 5.42
CA ALA A 131 0.60 -6.13 6.32
C ALA A 131 -0.59 -5.58 7.11
N SER A 132 -0.44 -5.46 8.42
CA SER A 132 -1.47 -4.87 9.25
C SER A 132 -1.51 -3.35 9.08
N ALA A 133 -2.66 -2.85 8.63
CA ALA A 133 -2.90 -1.42 8.53
C ALA A 133 -2.94 -0.73 9.90
N GLN A 134 -3.24 -1.47 10.97
CA GLN A 134 -3.29 -0.92 12.33
C GLN A 134 -1.89 -0.64 12.88
N SER A 135 -0.93 -1.54 12.67
CA SER A 135 0.44 -1.41 13.16
C SER A 135 1.41 -0.82 12.12
N GLY A 136 1.10 -0.91 10.83
CA GLY A 136 1.99 -0.55 9.73
C GLY A 136 3.16 -1.52 9.53
N THR A 137 3.05 -2.74 10.05
CA THR A 137 4.10 -3.78 10.00
C THR A 137 3.62 -5.00 9.22
N ALA A 138 4.55 -5.85 8.83
CA ALA A 138 4.22 -7.14 8.22
C ALA A 138 3.30 -7.95 9.15
N SER A 139 2.33 -8.64 8.56
CA SER A 139 1.40 -9.48 9.32
C SER A 139 2.12 -10.71 9.88
N THR A 140 1.69 -11.16 11.06
CA THR A 140 2.20 -12.43 11.65
C THR A 140 1.92 -13.62 10.75
N VAL A 141 0.92 -13.56 9.89
CA VAL A 141 0.58 -14.63 8.91
C VAL A 141 1.76 -14.93 7.99
N ILE A 142 2.47 -13.91 7.49
CA ILE A 142 3.61 -14.11 6.60
C ILE A 142 4.95 -14.26 7.34
N GLN A 143 4.98 -13.98 8.64
CA GLN A 143 6.18 -14.08 9.48
C GLN A 143 6.34 -15.45 10.13
N THR A 144 5.25 -16.20 10.29
CA THR A 144 5.22 -17.47 11.02
C THR A 144 5.12 -18.65 10.06
N SER A 145 5.50 -19.87 10.54
CA SER A 145 5.37 -21.11 9.78
C SER A 145 3.89 -21.36 9.37
N PRO A 146 3.64 -21.88 8.14
CA PRO A 146 4.67 -22.27 7.15
C PRO A 146 5.23 -21.09 6.33
N ASN A 147 4.51 -19.97 6.22
CA ASN A 147 4.83 -18.89 5.28
C ASN A 147 6.21 -18.24 5.55
N GLY A 148 6.56 -18.02 6.82
CA GLY A 148 7.77 -17.31 7.19
C GLY A 148 9.07 -18.05 6.87
N TYR A 149 9.02 -19.37 6.70
CA TYR A 149 10.19 -20.21 6.46
C TYR A 149 10.18 -20.90 5.10
N GLU A 150 9.01 -21.13 4.52
CA GLU A 150 8.86 -21.93 3.31
C GLU A 150 8.57 -21.08 2.06
N THR A 151 8.31 -19.78 2.26
CA THR A 151 8.04 -18.85 1.16
C THR A 151 8.88 -17.59 1.26
N ASN A 152 9.11 -16.92 0.13
CA ASN A 152 9.79 -15.63 0.07
C ASN A 152 8.83 -14.45 0.24
N THR A 153 7.57 -14.67 0.62
CA THR A 153 6.53 -13.63 0.65
C THR A 153 6.92 -12.44 1.54
N TRP A 154 7.44 -12.71 2.73
CA TRP A 154 7.87 -11.64 3.65
C TRP A 154 9.05 -10.84 3.10
N SER A 155 10.08 -11.53 2.58
CA SER A 155 11.25 -10.88 1.98
C SER A 155 10.90 -10.12 0.70
N ALA A 156 9.99 -10.65 -0.12
CA ALA A 156 9.49 -9.96 -1.32
C ALA A 156 8.71 -8.69 -0.94
N LEU A 157 7.84 -8.77 0.07
CA LEU A 157 7.13 -7.61 0.60
C LEU A 157 8.09 -6.52 1.09
N GLY A 158 9.13 -6.90 1.85
CA GLY A 158 10.18 -5.99 2.31
C GLY A 158 10.95 -5.34 1.16
N THR A 159 11.34 -6.13 0.14
CA THR A 159 12.04 -5.61 -1.05
C THR A 159 11.20 -4.59 -1.79
N LEU A 160 9.94 -4.90 -2.09
CA LEU A 160 9.03 -3.98 -2.78
C LEU A 160 8.75 -2.71 -1.95
N SER A 161 8.67 -2.84 -0.63
CA SER A 161 8.57 -1.69 0.27
C SER A 161 9.82 -0.82 0.23
N ASN A 162 11.02 -1.41 0.14
CA ASN A 162 12.28 -0.68 -0.05
C ASN A 162 12.32 0.05 -1.40
N VAL A 163 11.81 -0.55 -2.47
CA VAL A 163 11.68 0.11 -3.78
C VAL A 163 10.88 1.42 -3.66
N LEU A 164 9.75 1.39 -2.96
CA LEU A 164 8.96 2.59 -2.72
C LEU A 164 9.65 3.57 -1.76
N ALA A 165 10.28 3.04 -0.69
CA ALA A 165 10.94 3.84 0.34
C ALA A 165 12.09 4.68 -0.24
N ALA A 166 12.84 4.17 -1.19
CA ALA A 166 13.87 4.96 -1.88
C ALA A 166 13.29 6.24 -2.51
N CYS A 167 12.12 6.15 -3.14
CA CYS A 167 11.43 7.31 -3.72
C CYS A 167 10.83 8.21 -2.63
N THR A 168 10.13 7.66 -1.65
CA THR A 168 9.44 8.45 -0.61
C THR A 168 10.41 9.17 0.33
N GLN A 169 11.61 8.61 0.54
CA GLN A 169 12.69 9.22 1.34
C GLN A 169 13.54 10.21 0.55
N GLY A 170 13.23 10.43 -0.73
CA GLY A 170 13.91 11.44 -1.55
C GLY A 170 15.32 11.04 -1.98
N VAL A 171 15.62 9.73 -2.09
CA VAL A 171 16.90 9.29 -2.68
C VAL A 171 16.99 9.78 -4.12
N SER A 172 18.14 10.32 -4.49
CA SER A 172 18.36 10.95 -5.80
C SER A 172 17.97 10.00 -6.95
N ASN A 173 17.14 10.48 -7.87
CA ASN A 173 16.63 9.77 -9.03
C ASN A 173 15.77 8.53 -8.73
N ALA A 174 15.51 8.18 -7.45
CA ALA A 174 14.80 6.94 -7.12
C ALA A 174 13.37 6.91 -7.71
N CYS A 175 12.63 8.00 -7.63
CA CYS A 175 11.30 8.08 -8.24
C CYS A 175 11.36 7.95 -9.78
N THR A 176 12.29 8.66 -10.42
CA THR A 176 12.47 8.60 -11.88
C THR A 176 12.82 7.18 -12.33
N ASN A 177 13.74 6.53 -11.64
CA ASN A 177 14.15 5.15 -11.95
C ASN A 177 13.01 4.17 -11.71
N LEU A 178 12.25 4.32 -10.60
CA LEU A 178 11.08 3.51 -10.31
C LEU A 178 10.05 3.60 -11.44
N PHE A 179 9.69 4.82 -11.85
CA PHE A 179 8.67 5.03 -12.87
C PHE A 179 9.11 4.52 -14.25
N ALA A 180 10.41 4.63 -14.57
CA ALA A 180 10.96 4.13 -15.84
C ALA A 180 10.88 2.59 -15.97
N VAL A 181 11.00 1.85 -14.87
CA VAL A 181 11.00 0.37 -14.89
C VAL A 181 9.63 -0.25 -14.61
N THR A 182 8.61 0.56 -14.31
CA THR A 182 7.26 0.08 -13.93
C THR A 182 6.13 0.62 -14.83
N PRO A 183 6.29 0.64 -16.18
CA PRO A 183 5.19 1.03 -17.05
C PRO A 183 4.01 0.05 -16.90
N SER A 184 2.80 0.52 -17.22
CA SER A 184 1.63 -0.34 -17.31
C SER A 184 1.78 -1.35 -18.45
N ALA A 185 0.91 -2.35 -18.52
CA ALA A 185 0.88 -3.32 -19.62
C ALA A 185 0.67 -2.65 -21.00
N THR A 186 0.10 -1.43 -21.03
CA THR A 186 -0.07 -0.62 -22.24
C THR A 186 1.10 0.35 -22.52
N GLY A 187 2.18 0.28 -21.72
CA GLY A 187 3.38 1.11 -21.88
C GLY A 187 3.28 2.51 -21.24
N VAL A 188 2.22 2.81 -20.50
CA VAL A 188 2.08 4.12 -19.83
C VAL A 188 2.96 4.16 -18.59
N THR A 189 3.88 5.14 -18.54
CA THR A 189 4.75 5.37 -17.37
C THR A 189 3.93 5.90 -16.20
N PRO A 190 4.03 5.30 -15.01
CA PRO A 190 3.37 5.81 -13.81
C PRO A 190 3.93 7.17 -13.40
N THR A 191 3.14 7.96 -12.71
CA THR A 191 3.52 9.28 -12.18
C THR A 191 3.56 9.30 -10.66
N THR A 192 3.06 8.24 -10.00
CA THR A 192 3.05 8.13 -8.54
C THR A 192 3.57 6.78 -8.06
N THR A 193 4.04 6.73 -6.80
CA THR A 193 4.48 5.48 -6.16
C THR A 193 3.36 4.44 -6.09
N LEU A 194 2.11 4.86 -5.87
CA LEU A 194 0.96 3.95 -5.89
C LEU A 194 0.73 3.35 -7.27
N GLN A 195 0.77 4.15 -8.34
CA GLN A 195 0.65 3.65 -9.70
C GLN A 195 1.76 2.66 -10.04
N ALA A 196 3.00 2.97 -9.65
CA ALA A 196 4.14 2.09 -9.89
C ALA A 196 3.95 0.71 -9.25
N ILE A 197 3.56 0.65 -7.96
CA ILE A 197 3.38 -0.64 -7.29
C ILE A 197 2.14 -1.40 -7.80
N VAL A 198 1.07 -0.71 -8.20
CA VAL A 198 -0.09 -1.33 -8.84
C VAL A 198 0.30 -1.95 -10.19
N ASN A 199 1.11 -1.27 -11.00
CA ASN A 199 1.61 -1.82 -12.26
C ASN A 199 2.49 -3.06 -12.03
N ILE A 200 3.33 -3.08 -10.98
CA ILE A 200 4.10 -4.27 -10.59
C ILE A 200 3.13 -5.41 -10.19
N ALA A 201 2.14 -5.14 -9.36
CA ALA A 201 1.18 -6.14 -8.91
C ALA A 201 0.34 -6.73 -10.06
N LEU A 202 0.02 -5.93 -11.07
CA LEU A 202 -0.71 -6.36 -12.27
C LEU A 202 0.17 -7.12 -13.28
N ASN A 203 1.49 -6.88 -13.28
CA ASN A 203 2.43 -7.52 -14.18
C ASN A 203 3.75 -7.89 -13.47
N PRO A 204 3.70 -8.82 -12.50
CA PRO A 204 4.82 -9.11 -11.60
C PRO A 204 6.05 -9.70 -12.28
N ALA A 205 5.91 -10.21 -13.51
CA ALA A 205 7.01 -10.75 -14.30
C ALA A 205 7.77 -9.68 -15.10
N ALA A 206 7.28 -8.43 -15.15
CA ALA A 206 7.91 -7.37 -15.91
C ALA A 206 9.09 -6.74 -15.16
N ASN A 207 10.23 -6.56 -15.84
CA ASN A 207 11.41 -5.83 -15.34
C ASN A 207 11.92 -6.28 -13.94
N VAL A 208 11.75 -7.55 -13.62
CA VAL A 208 12.07 -8.11 -12.29
C VAL A 208 13.46 -7.70 -11.80
N SER A 209 14.50 -7.83 -12.66
CA SER A 209 15.87 -7.46 -12.28
C SER A 209 16.02 -5.96 -12.01
N GLY A 210 15.37 -5.11 -12.80
CA GLY A 210 15.37 -3.66 -12.59
C GLY A 210 14.70 -3.28 -11.27
N ILE A 211 13.56 -3.86 -10.97
CA ILE A 211 12.82 -3.64 -9.73
C ILE A 211 13.63 -4.14 -8.52
N TYR A 212 14.20 -5.35 -8.61
CA TYR A 212 15.04 -5.92 -7.55
C TYR A 212 16.24 -5.00 -7.22
N ASN A 213 16.94 -4.50 -8.23
CA ASN A 213 18.08 -3.60 -8.02
C ASN A 213 17.67 -2.29 -7.32
N LEU A 214 16.48 -1.77 -7.56
CA LEU A 214 15.97 -0.61 -6.84
C LEU A 214 15.67 -0.92 -5.37
N GLY A 215 15.24 -2.13 -5.04
CA GLY A 215 14.96 -2.57 -3.67
C GLY A 215 16.21 -2.70 -2.78
N SER A 216 17.41 -2.66 -3.37
CA SER A 216 18.67 -2.70 -2.62
C SER A 216 19.23 -1.30 -2.28
N VAL A 217 18.62 -0.23 -2.77
CA VAL A 217 19.10 1.16 -2.58
C VAL A 217 18.91 1.63 -1.13
N VAL A 218 17.86 1.19 -0.46
CA VAL A 218 17.60 1.42 0.96
C VAL A 218 17.25 0.09 1.65
N THR A 219 17.50 0.02 2.96
CA THR A 219 17.21 -1.17 3.79
C THR A 219 16.22 -0.83 4.91
N SER A 220 15.22 -0.04 4.58
CA SER A 220 14.21 0.44 5.54
C SER A 220 13.27 -0.67 6.02
N TYR A 221 13.10 -1.71 5.21
CA TYR A 221 12.26 -2.88 5.52
C TYR A 221 13.10 -4.16 5.44
N THR A 222 13.04 -4.97 6.50
CA THR A 222 13.72 -6.25 6.62
C THR A 222 12.75 -7.32 7.15
N PRO A 223 12.88 -8.59 6.69
CA PRO A 223 13.84 -9.07 5.70
C PRO A 223 13.55 -8.54 4.29
N ALA A 224 14.56 -8.57 3.43
CA ALA A 224 14.44 -8.31 2.00
C ALA A 224 15.04 -9.47 1.21
N LEU A 225 14.67 -9.64 -0.06
CA LEU A 225 15.24 -10.67 -0.93
C LEU A 225 16.75 -10.49 -1.07
N THR A 226 17.47 -11.59 -1.06
CA THR A 226 18.90 -11.65 -1.40
C THR A 226 19.08 -12.11 -2.85
N ALA A 227 20.27 -11.91 -3.42
CA ALA A 227 20.57 -12.30 -4.81
C ALA A 227 20.30 -13.80 -5.11
N ASN A 228 20.33 -14.66 -4.08
CA ASN A 228 20.07 -16.09 -4.21
C ASN A 228 18.58 -16.46 -4.10
N GLN A 229 17.72 -15.50 -3.78
CA GLN A 229 16.27 -15.67 -3.63
C GLN A 229 15.53 -15.02 -4.81
N GLY A 230 16.13 -15.03 -5.99
CA GLY A 230 15.53 -14.43 -7.17
C GLY A 230 14.07 -14.83 -7.35
N PRO A 231 13.28 -14.08 -8.15
CA PRO A 231 11.89 -14.40 -8.38
C PRO A 231 11.82 -15.79 -9.01
N ASN A 232 11.29 -16.74 -8.27
CA ASN A 232 10.84 -18.03 -8.78
C ASN A 232 9.42 -17.87 -9.27
#